data_505531b225a52703f321b93868aaea8c
#
_entry.id   505531b225a52703f321b93868aaea8c
#
_cell.length_a   1.000
_cell.length_b   1.000
_cell.length_c   1.000
_cell.angle_alpha   90.00
_cell.angle_beta   90.00
_cell.angle_gamma   90.00
#
_symmetry.space_group_name_H-M   'P 1'
#
loop_
_entity.id
_entity.type
_entity.pdbx_description
1 polymer ?
#
loop_
_entity_poly.entity_id
_entity_poly.type
_entity_poly.pdbx_seq_one_letter_code
_entity_poly.pdbx_strand_id
1 'polypeptide(L)'
;MGLVNLAEACLLKPMSDEIRIHPVTGEILPPAVHAATMVIFSNDPAGGAPKLLMVERIKAMAFAGGAAVFPGGKVDNADRDFAATLESELDVAEVAARLAAIRETLEEAGLALGLTGVIDPSDCAQARAALHGGQSLQDVCSEHGWQPDLAKLVPWARWRPPSLETQIFDTRFYLVDAGDTKLSAVVDETENRALFWASAAETLELSKQGKVKVIFPTRRNLERLALFDNYSAAAAHAANHPVRTVLTYVEERTDGHWLCIPDGHGYPVQYEPMSTAMRG
;
A
#
# COMPACT_ATOMS: atom_id res chain seq x y z
N MET A 1 -8.14 -30.80 43.86
CA MET A 1 -7.33 -30.87 42.62
C MET A 1 -8.27 -30.52 41.48
N GLY A 2 -8.36 -29.23 41.15
CA GLY A 2 -9.30 -28.72 40.13
C GLY A 2 -8.65 -28.79 38.77
N LEU A 3 -9.36 -29.40 37.84
CA LEU A 3 -9.04 -29.35 36.40
C LEU A 3 -9.25 -27.92 35.92
N VAL A 4 -8.17 -27.23 35.64
CA VAL A 4 -8.19 -25.94 34.96
C VAL A 4 -8.66 -26.19 33.52
N ASN A 5 -9.75 -25.56 33.18
CA ASN A 5 -10.41 -25.66 31.86
C ASN A 5 -9.52 -25.01 30.79
N LEU A 6 -8.89 -25.83 29.96
CA LEU A 6 -8.02 -25.41 28.84
C LEU A 6 -8.75 -24.62 27.75
N ALA A 7 -10.08 -24.52 27.83
CA ALA A 7 -10.91 -23.78 26.88
C ALA A 7 -10.92 -22.24 27.13
N GLU A 8 -10.63 -21.78 28.35
CA GLU A 8 -10.59 -20.34 28.67
C GLU A 8 -9.25 -19.67 28.35
N ALA A 9 -8.19 -20.44 28.15
CA ALA A 9 -6.87 -19.91 27.78
C ALA A 9 -6.76 -19.53 26.29
N CYS A 10 -7.76 -19.84 25.47
CA CYS A 10 -7.76 -19.58 24.03
C CYS A 10 -8.39 -18.23 23.64
N LEU A 11 -8.99 -17.50 24.60
CA LEU A 11 -9.77 -16.28 24.35
C LEU A 11 -8.99 -14.98 24.56
N LEU A 12 -7.71 -15.02 24.90
CA LEU A 12 -6.88 -13.83 25.12
C LEU A 12 -5.51 -13.97 24.44
N LYS A 13 -5.48 -14.28 23.14
CA LYS A 13 -4.33 -13.86 22.34
C LYS A 13 -4.55 -12.41 21.97
N PRO A 14 -3.73 -11.47 22.48
CA PRO A 14 -3.64 -10.17 21.85
C PRO A 14 -3.14 -10.43 20.44
N MET A 15 -3.95 -10.17 19.43
CA MET A 15 -3.57 -10.21 18.03
C MET A 15 -2.58 -9.05 17.79
N SER A 16 -1.34 -9.20 18.23
CA SER A 16 -0.27 -8.32 17.83
C SER A 16 0.35 -8.92 16.55
N ASP A 17 -0.17 -8.50 15.42
CA ASP A 17 0.48 -8.64 14.11
C ASP A 17 1.78 -7.79 14.05
N GLU A 18 2.25 -7.36 15.21
CA GLU A 18 3.41 -6.49 15.39
C GLU A 18 4.69 -7.33 15.53
N ILE A 19 5.51 -7.30 14.49
CA ILE A 19 6.84 -7.90 14.55
C ILE A 19 7.71 -7.01 15.44
N ARG A 20 8.11 -7.52 16.62
CA ARG A 20 8.90 -6.77 17.61
C ARG A 20 10.40 -7.00 17.51
N ILE A 21 10.83 -8.07 16.85
CA ILE A 21 12.25 -8.44 16.72
C ILE A 21 12.55 -8.64 15.23
N HIS A 22 13.62 -8.00 14.77
CA HIS A 22 14.08 -8.15 13.40
C HIS A 22 14.64 -9.57 13.17
N PRO A 23 14.13 -10.35 12.21
CA PRO A 23 14.47 -11.77 12.07
C PRO A 23 15.92 -12.02 11.65
N VAL A 24 16.61 -11.03 11.05
CA VAL A 24 17.99 -11.14 10.57
C VAL A 24 18.96 -10.53 11.59
N THR A 25 18.69 -9.32 12.10
CA THR A 25 19.62 -8.61 12.99
C THR A 25 19.39 -8.89 14.46
N GLY A 26 18.22 -9.41 14.85
CA GLY A 26 17.83 -9.62 16.25
C GLY A 26 17.50 -8.33 17.01
N GLU A 27 17.48 -7.18 16.36
CA GLU A 27 17.20 -5.90 16.98
C GLU A 27 15.72 -5.77 17.37
N ILE A 28 15.44 -5.08 18.47
CA ILE A 28 14.08 -4.71 18.87
C ILE A 28 13.60 -3.60 17.93
N LEU A 29 12.50 -3.86 17.23
CA LEU A 29 11.91 -2.90 16.32
C LEU A 29 11.02 -1.92 17.08
N PRO A 30 11.17 -0.61 16.87
CA PRO A 30 10.28 0.39 17.45
C PRO A 30 8.85 0.26 16.90
N PRO A 31 7.84 0.84 17.60
CA PRO A 31 6.47 0.87 17.08
C PRO A 31 6.39 1.47 15.68
N ALA A 32 5.54 0.92 14.83
CA ALA A 32 5.32 1.42 13.48
C ALA A 32 3.88 1.93 13.29
N VAL A 33 3.71 2.93 12.45
CA VAL A 33 2.41 3.41 12.01
C VAL A 33 1.92 2.50 10.90
N HIS A 34 0.74 1.89 11.08
CA HIS A 34 0.12 1.09 10.04
C HIS A 34 -0.32 1.99 8.89
N ALA A 35 -0.02 1.58 7.68
CA ALA A 35 -0.39 2.25 6.45
C ALA A 35 -0.84 1.24 5.39
N ALA A 36 -1.58 1.71 4.40
CA ALA A 36 -2.04 0.89 3.31
C ALA A 36 -1.99 1.65 1.98
N THR A 37 -1.70 0.93 0.91
CA THR A 37 -1.42 1.50 -0.41
C THR A 37 -2.08 0.63 -1.47
N MET A 38 -2.70 1.27 -2.46
CA MET A 38 -3.37 0.60 -3.56
C MET A 38 -2.54 0.70 -4.85
N VAL A 39 -2.14 -0.42 -5.40
CA VAL A 39 -1.49 -0.54 -6.72
C VAL A 39 -2.58 -0.75 -7.75
N ILE A 40 -2.95 0.31 -8.45
CA ILE A 40 -4.10 0.34 -9.35
C ILE A 40 -3.62 0.07 -10.78
N PHE A 41 -4.11 -1.02 -11.34
CA PHE A 41 -3.85 -1.40 -12.72
C PHE A 41 -4.93 -0.85 -13.65
N SER A 42 -4.52 -0.30 -14.78
CA SER A 42 -5.38 -0.01 -15.93
C SER A 42 -4.76 -0.64 -17.17
N ASN A 43 -5.56 -1.40 -17.90
CA ASN A 43 -5.11 -1.95 -19.16
C ASN A 43 -5.09 -0.85 -20.23
N ASP A 44 -4.08 -0.89 -21.12
CA ASP A 44 -4.08 -0.03 -22.30
C ASP A 44 -4.92 -0.72 -23.39
N PRO A 45 -6.04 -0.12 -23.84
CA PRO A 45 -6.88 -0.70 -24.89
C PRO A 45 -6.12 -0.95 -26.22
N ALA A 46 -5.03 -0.21 -26.45
CA ALA A 46 -4.15 -0.40 -27.60
C ALA A 46 -3.18 -1.58 -27.44
N GLY A 47 -3.20 -2.26 -26.28
CA GLY A 47 -2.25 -3.28 -25.89
C GLY A 47 -0.96 -2.71 -25.33
N GLY A 48 -0.10 -3.59 -24.80
CA GLY A 48 1.16 -3.22 -24.15
C GLY A 48 1.14 -3.46 -22.65
N ALA A 49 2.19 -2.97 -21.96
CA ALA A 49 2.30 -3.12 -20.53
C ALA A 49 1.19 -2.34 -19.79
N PRO A 50 0.61 -2.88 -18.71
CA PRO A 50 -0.42 -2.21 -17.94
C PRO A 50 0.11 -0.91 -17.37
N LYS A 51 -0.75 0.09 -17.26
CA LYS A 51 -0.44 1.35 -16.59
C LYS A 51 -0.82 1.25 -15.13
N LEU A 52 0.01 1.84 -14.29
CA LEU A 52 -0.20 1.98 -12.85
C LEU A 52 -0.47 3.44 -12.53
N LEU A 53 -1.40 3.71 -11.62
CA LEU A 53 -1.61 5.06 -11.13
C LEU A 53 -0.51 5.42 -10.13
N MET A 54 0.18 6.52 -10.42
CA MET A 54 1.22 7.09 -9.57
C MET A 54 0.80 8.47 -9.09
N VAL A 55 1.14 8.75 -7.85
CA VAL A 55 0.90 10.02 -7.16
C VAL A 55 2.25 10.70 -6.92
N GLU A 56 2.46 11.93 -7.39
CA GLU A 56 3.63 12.73 -7.04
C GLU A 56 3.30 13.59 -5.82
N ARG A 57 3.96 13.30 -4.69
CA ARG A 57 3.74 14.02 -3.42
C ARG A 57 4.32 15.42 -3.46
N ILE A 58 3.70 16.36 -2.75
CA ILE A 58 4.25 17.70 -2.57
C ILE A 58 5.60 17.62 -1.83
N LYS A 59 6.59 18.40 -2.26
CA LYS A 59 7.96 18.39 -1.70
C LYS A 59 8.02 18.72 -0.20
N ALA A 60 7.04 19.45 0.32
CA ALA A 60 6.95 19.84 1.72
C ALA A 60 6.51 18.70 2.67
N MET A 61 6.10 17.53 2.14
CA MET A 61 5.68 16.39 2.95
C MET A 61 6.85 15.83 3.75
N ALA A 62 6.60 15.49 5.02
CA ALA A 62 7.60 14.96 5.95
C ALA A 62 8.17 13.60 5.52
N PHE A 63 7.36 12.78 4.84
CA PHE A 63 7.76 11.47 4.32
C PHE A 63 7.61 11.45 2.79
N ALA A 64 8.63 10.96 2.09
CA ALA A 64 8.67 10.80 0.62
C ALA A 64 8.29 12.07 -0.16
N GLY A 65 8.56 13.27 0.37
CA GLY A 65 8.25 14.54 -0.30
C GLY A 65 8.90 14.64 -1.67
N GLY A 66 8.09 14.96 -2.70
CA GLY A 66 8.51 15.02 -4.10
C GLY A 66 8.73 13.65 -4.76
N ALA A 67 8.38 12.55 -4.10
CA ALA A 67 8.48 11.23 -4.68
C ALA A 67 7.18 10.82 -5.38
N ALA A 68 7.32 9.99 -6.43
CA ALA A 68 6.23 9.24 -7.02
C ALA A 68 6.00 7.97 -6.19
N VAL A 69 4.77 7.81 -5.71
CA VAL A 69 4.30 6.67 -4.91
C VAL A 69 2.97 6.17 -5.47
N PHE A 70 2.50 5.02 -5.00
CA PHE A 70 1.12 4.60 -5.24
C PHE A 70 0.17 5.33 -4.27
N PRO A 71 -1.11 5.52 -4.61
CA PRO A 71 -2.11 6.09 -3.69
C PRO A 71 -2.17 5.33 -2.37
N GLY A 72 -2.24 6.04 -1.27
CA GLY A 72 -2.34 5.43 0.05
C GLY A 72 -1.83 6.29 1.20
N GLY A 73 -2.19 5.89 2.42
CA GLY A 73 -1.84 6.61 3.62
C GLY A 73 -1.96 5.78 4.90
N LYS A 74 -2.15 6.46 6.03
CA LYS A 74 -2.22 5.84 7.35
C LYS A 74 -3.55 5.12 7.55
N VAL A 75 -3.52 4.08 8.37
CA VAL A 75 -4.75 3.47 8.91
C VAL A 75 -5.21 4.29 10.10
N ASP A 76 -6.31 4.99 9.96
CA ASP A 76 -6.88 5.84 10.99
C ASP A 76 -7.74 5.06 12.00
N ASN A 77 -8.13 5.71 13.10
CA ASN A 77 -9.02 5.10 14.08
C ASN A 77 -10.42 4.84 13.47
N ALA A 78 -10.92 5.76 12.63
CA ALA A 78 -12.19 5.57 11.93
C ALA A 78 -12.19 4.33 11.01
N ASP A 79 -11.06 4.01 10.36
CA ASP A 79 -10.92 2.77 9.58
C ASP A 79 -11.00 1.53 10.47
N ARG A 80 -10.41 1.57 11.69
CA ARG A 80 -10.49 0.47 12.66
C ARG A 80 -11.89 0.30 13.25
N ASP A 81 -12.54 1.42 13.55
CA ASP A 81 -13.91 1.42 14.07
C ASP A 81 -14.87 0.86 13.03
N PHE A 82 -14.73 1.26 11.76
CA PHE A 82 -15.52 0.70 10.67
C PHE A 82 -15.23 -0.79 10.46
N ALA A 83 -13.96 -1.20 10.49
CA ALA A 83 -13.56 -2.60 10.36
C ALA A 83 -14.21 -3.50 11.43
N ALA A 84 -14.35 -2.98 12.66
CA ALA A 84 -14.96 -3.71 13.76
C ALA A 84 -16.48 -3.94 13.58
N THR A 85 -17.13 -3.19 12.68
CA THR A 85 -18.56 -3.35 12.37
C THR A 85 -18.83 -4.33 11.22
N LEU A 86 -17.80 -4.70 10.45
CA LEU A 86 -17.95 -5.56 9.28
C LEU A 86 -17.77 -7.04 9.67
N GLU A 87 -18.70 -7.88 9.20
CA GLU A 87 -18.51 -9.35 9.27
C GLU A 87 -17.47 -9.76 8.21
N SER A 88 -16.35 -10.36 8.67
CA SER A 88 -15.26 -10.77 7.80
C SER A 88 -14.51 -11.97 8.40
N GLU A 89 -14.01 -12.86 7.55
CA GLU A 89 -13.06 -13.92 7.94
C GLU A 89 -11.62 -13.38 8.11
N LEU A 90 -11.35 -12.15 7.60
CA LEU A 90 -10.08 -11.47 7.79
C LEU A 90 -9.99 -10.90 9.21
N ASP A 91 -8.78 -10.80 9.73
CA ASP A 91 -8.60 -10.10 10.99
C ASP A 91 -8.91 -8.59 10.87
N VAL A 92 -9.32 -7.97 11.98
CA VAL A 92 -9.75 -6.57 12.01
C VAL A 92 -8.66 -5.61 11.52
N ALA A 93 -7.39 -5.90 11.78
CA ALA A 93 -6.29 -5.05 11.33
C ALA A 93 -6.07 -5.13 9.80
N GLU A 94 -6.31 -6.29 9.20
CA GLU A 94 -6.30 -6.45 7.75
C GLU A 94 -7.51 -5.77 7.09
N VAL A 95 -8.70 -5.89 7.68
CA VAL A 95 -9.91 -5.17 7.21
C VAL A 95 -9.67 -3.65 7.27
N ALA A 96 -9.18 -3.13 8.40
CA ALA A 96 -8.89 -1.71 8.56
C ALA A 96 -7.86 -1.20 7.54
N ALA A 97 -6.84 -1.98 7.23
CA ALA A 97 -5.84 -1.61 6.23
C ALA A 97 -6.44 -1.55 4.81
N ARG A 98 -7.35 -2.45 4.45
CA ARG A 98 -8.04 -2.40 3.16
C ARG A 98 -8.98 -1.21 3.08
N LEU A 99 -9.72 -0.90 4.15
CA LEU A 99 -10.57 0.29 4.23
C LEU A 99 -9.75 1.58 4.10
N ALA A 100 -8.59 1.67 4.77
CA ALA A 100 -7.67 2.78 4.61
C ALA A 100 -7.20 2.94 3.16
N ALA A 101 -6.82 1.84 2.47
CA ALA A 101 -6.42 1.90 1.07
C ALA A 101 -7.55 2.40 0.15
N ILE A 102 -8.81 2.01 0.42
CA ILE A 102 -10.00 2.48 -0.30
C ILE A 102 -10.20 3.98 -0.05
N ARG A 103 -10.21 4.40 1.23
CA ARG A 103 -10.40 5.80 1.64
C ARG A 103 -9.35 6.72 1.02
N GLU A 104 -8.07 6.39 1.19
CA GLU A 104 -6.96 7.18 0.66
C GLU A 104 -7.00 7.27 -0.87
N THR A 105 -7.37 6.20 -1.56
CA THR A 105 -7.53 6.22 -3.03
C THR A 105 -8.66 7.17 -3.46
N LEU A 106 -9.75 7.20 -2.72
CA LEU A 106 -10.86 8.13 -3.00
C LEU A 106 -10.46 9.58 -2.67
N GLU A 107 -9.75 9.82 -1.58
CA GLU A 107 -9.22 11.14 -1.21
C GLU A 107 -8.18 11.64 -2.20
N GLU A 108 -7.16 10.85 -2.51
CA GLU A 108 -6.01 11.29 -3.32
C GLU A 108 -6.33 11.33 -4.83
N ALA A 109 -7.13 10.39 -5.33
CA ALA A 109 -7.36 10.21 -6.76
C ALA A 109 -8.82 10.37 -7.22
N GLY A 110 -9.78 10.48 -6.29
CA GLY A 110 -11.20 10.55 -6.61
C GLY A 110 -11.78 9.24 -7.17
N LEU A 111 -11.15 8.11 -6.89
CA LEU A 111 -11.51 6.80 -7.42
C LEU A 111 -12.13 5.91 -6.31
N ALA A 112 -13.40 5.53 -6.47
CA ALA A 112 -14.12 4.66 -5.54
C ALA A 112 -13.84 3.16 -5.80
N LEU A 113 -12.55 2.79 -5.94
CA LEU A 113 -12.11 1.42 -6.14
C LEU A 113 -12.23 0.61 -4.84
N GLY A 114 -12.64 -0.65 -4.95
CA GLY A 114 -12.89 -1.49 -3.78
C GLY A 114 -14.24 -1.21 -3.11
N LEU A 115 -15.10 -0.42 -3.73
CA LEU A 115 -16.49 -0.20 -3.34
C LEU A 115 -17.43 -0.83 -4.36
N THR A 116 -18.67 -1.12 -3.92
CA THR A 116 -19.78 -1.60 -4.73
C THR A 116 -21.01 -0.74 -4.47
N GLY A 117 -21.94 -0.75 -5.43
CA GLY A 117 -23.14 0.08 -5.43
C GLY A 117 -23.26 0.80 -6.77
N VAL A 118 -24.16 1.77 -6.85
CA VAL A 118 -24.23 2.68 -8.00
C VAL A 118 -23.22 3.80 -7.77
N ILE A 119 -22.17 3.81 -8.55
CA ILE A 119 -21.06 4.76 -8.41
C ILE A 119 -20.94 5.56 -9.69
N ASP A 120 -21.14 6.86 -9.60
CA ASP A 120 -20.93 7.78 -10.70
C ASP A 120 -19.85 8.85 -10.37
N PRO A 121 -19.31 9.57 -11.35
CA PRO A 121 -18.27 10.57 -11.10
C PRO A 121 -18.69 11.71 -10.18
N SER A 122 -19.99 12.09 -10.14
CA SER A 122 -20.48 13.16 -9.26
C SER A 122 -20.50 12.70 -7.81
N ASP A 123 -20.89 11.45 -7.57
CA ASP A 123 -20.87 10.83 -6.24
C ASP A 123 -19.44 10.68 -5.72
N CYS A 124 -18.51 10.28 -6.57
CA CYS A 124 -17.09 10.23 -6.21
C CYS A 124 -16.56 11.61 -5.80
N ALA A 125 -16.94 12.68 -6.50
CA ALA A 125 -16.52 14.04 -6.15
C ALA A 125 -17.12 14.52 -4.81
N GLN A 126 -18.39 14.20 -4.54
CA GLN A 126 -19.06 14.52 -3.27
C GLN A 126 -18.44 13.73 -2.11
N ALA A 127 -18.29 12.43 -2.29
CA ALA A 127 -17.67 11.54 -1.32
C ALA A 127 -16.24 11.99 -0.96
N ARG A 128 -15.44 12.35 -1.97
CA ARG A 128 -14.11 12.91 -1.78
C ARG A 128 -14.12 14.19 -0.95
N ALA A 129 -15.02 15.12 -1.27
CA ALA A 129 -15.18 16.36 -0.51
C ALA A 129 -15.59 16.11 0.94
N ALA A 130 -16.45 15.11 1.17
CA ALA A 130 -16.90 14.69 2.50
C ALA A 130 -15.72 14.13 3.33
N LEU A 131 -14.89 13.26 2.76
CA LEU A 131 -13.67 12.73 3.39
C LEU A 131 -12.69 13.85 3.73
N HIS A 132 -12.40 14.78 2.81
CA HIS A 132 -11.56 15.96 3.10
C HIS A 132 -12.19 16.88 4.15
N GLY A 133 -13.51 16.88 4.28
CA GLY A 133 -14.25 17.54 5.36
C GLY A 133 -14.17 16.84 6.72
N GLY A 134 -13.54 15.67 6.80
CA GLY A 134 -13.35 14.91 8.03
C GLY A 134 -14.42 13.85 8.29
N GLN A 135 -15.33 13.57 7.34
CA GLN A 135 -16.24 12.43 7.46
C GLN A 135 -15.46 11.10 7.37
N SER A 136 -15.99 10.07 8.01
CA SER A 136 -15.41 8.73 7.90
C SER A 136 -15.82 8.03 6.60
N LEU A 137 -15.03 7.05 6.15
CA LEU A 137 -15.43 6.20 5.02
C LEU A 137 -16.76 5.48 5.28
N GLN A 138 -17.04 5.11 6.54
CA GLN A 138 -18.30 4.49 6.94
C GLN A 138 -19.49 5.42 6.68
N ASP A 139 -19.38 6.69 7.05
CA ASP A 139 -20.44 7.68 6.82
C ASP A 139 -20.66 7.88 5.33
N VAL A 140 -19.59 8.05 4.55
CA VAL A 140 -19.65 8.19 3.10
C VAL A 140 -20.32 6.98 2.45
N CYS A 141 -19.94 5.76 2.84
CA CYS A 141 -20.58 4.54 2.35
C CYS A 141 -22.07 4.50 2.67
N SER A 142 -22.46 4.93 3.87
CA SER A 142 -23.85 4.97 4.30
C SER A 142 -24.68 5.99 3.50
N GLU A 143 -24.13 7.18 3.25
CA GLU A 143 -24.79 8.25 2.50
C GLU A 143 -25.02 7.91 1.03
N HIS A 144 -24.03 7.25 0.39
CA HIS A 144 -24.10 6.88 -1.02
C HIS A 144 -24.67 5.47 -1.28
N GLY A 145 -24.97 4.70 -0.23
CA GLY A 145 -25.40 3.29 -0.35
C GLY A 145 -24.30 2.37 -0.89
N TRP A 146 -23.05 2.72 -0.67
CA TRP A 146 -21.91 1.92 -1.07
C TRP A 146 -21.53 0.87 -0.02
N GLN A 147 -20.89 -0.21 -0.46
CA GLN A 147 -20.39 -1.26 0.41
C GLN A 147 -18.94 -1.58 0.05
N PRO A 148 -18.03 -1.75 1.04
CA PRO A 148 -16.69 -2.22 0.78
C PRO A 148 -16.69 -3.65 0.20
N ASP A 149 -15.98 -3.84 -0.90
CA ASP A 149 -15.66 -5.15 -1.48
C ASP A 149 -14.18 -5.44 -1.26
N LEU A 150 -13.87 -5.94 -0.07
CA LEU A 150 -12.51 -6.19 0.35
C LEU A 150 -11.82 -7.27 -0.49
N ALA A 151 -12.58 -8.15 -1.14
CA ALA A 151 -12.04 -9.21 -1.98
C ALA A 151 -11.36 -8.69 -3.25
N LYS A 152 -11.73 -7.48 -3.71
CA LYS A 152 -11.07 -6.82 -4.85
C LYS A 152 -9.64 -6.38 -4.57
N LEU A 153 -9.24 -6.26 -3.32
CA LEU A 153 -7.89 -5.86 -2.93
C LEU A 153 -7.03 -7.11 -2.73
N VAL A 154 -6.22 -7.45 -3.73
CA VAL A 154 -5.34 -8.64 -3.67
C VAL A 154 -4.06 -8.29 -2.90
N PRO A 155 -3.73 -8.97 -1.78
CA PRO A 155 -2.50 -8.71 -1.03
C PRO A 155 -1.26 -8.91 -1.91
N TRP A 156 -0.37 -7.91 -1.95
CA TRP A 156 0.83 -7.92 -2.79
C TRP A 156 2.12 -7.94 -2.00
N ALA A 157 2.24 -7.03 -1.04
CA ALA A 157 3.45 -6.86 -0.25
C ALA A 157 3.13 -6.19 1.10
N ARG A 158 4.03 -6.34 2.07
CA ARG A 158 4.03 -5.58 3.32
C ARG A 158 5.46 -5.15 3.61
N TRP A 159 5.65 -3.85 3.82
CA TRP A 159 6.96 -3.25 4.02
C TRP A 159 7.04 -2.52 5.34
N ARG A 160 8.07 -2.84 6.12
CA ARG A 160 8.43 -2.12 7.32
C ARG A 160 9.94 -1.88 7.29
N PRO A 161 10.38 -0.71 6.76
CA PRO A 161 11.81 -0.39 6.68
C PRO A 161 12.43 -0.27 8.07
N PRO A 162 13.77 -0.40 8.22
CA PRO A 162 14.46 -0.19 9.48
C PRO A 162 14.35 1.28 9.90
N SER A 163 14.59 1.53 11.19
CA SER A 163 14.40 2.82 11.86
C SER A 163 15.48 3.86 11.53
N LEU A 164 15.67 4.18 10.26
CA LEU A 164 16.52 5.30 9.85
C LEU A 164 15.77 6.65 9.83
N GLU A 165 14.45 6.60 10.03
CA GLU A 165 13.56 7.75 9.98
C GLU A 165 12.87 7.99 11.33
N THR A 166 12.42 9.23 11.55
CA THR A 166 11.70 9.63 12.77
C THR A 166 10.34 8.96 12.91
N GLN A 167 9.76 8.49 11.81
CA GLN A 167 8.49 7.76 11.80
C GLN A 167 8.61 6.53 10.89
N ILE A 168 8.34 5.35 11.45
CA ILE A 168 8.38 4.08 10.73
C ILE A 168 6.96 3.71 10.33
N PHE A 169 6.80 3.36 9.05
CA PHE A 169 5.54 2.85 8.52
C PHE A 169 5.61 1.34 8.32
N ASP A 170 4.54 0.65 8.67
CA ASP A 170 4.26 -0.74 8.32
C ASP A 170 3.16 -0.72 7.25
N THR A 171 3.59 -0.73 5.99
CA THR A 171 2.71 -0.46 4.84
C THR A 171 2.32 -1.73 4.13
N ARG A 172 1.01 -1.99 4.02
CA ARG A 172 0.44 -3.05 3.20
C ARG A 172 0.14 -2.54 1.80
N PHE A 173 0.46 -3.33 0.79
CA PHE A 173 0.21 -3.04 -0.62
C PHE A 173 -0.80 -4.02 -1.18
N TYR A 174 -1.80 -3.50 -1.89
CA TYR A 174 -2.86 -4.28 -2.51
C TYR A 174 -2.93 -4.00 -4.01
N LEU A 175 -3.07 -5.06 -4.83
CA LEU A 175 -3.35 -4.90 -6.25
C LEU A 175 -4.85 -4.74 -6.45
N VAL A 176 -5.22 -3.82 -7.34
CA VAL A 176 -6.62 -3.61 -7.76
C VAL A 176 -6.67 -3.42 -9.28
N ASP A 177 -7.64 -4.05 -9.91
CA ASP A 177 -7.92 -3.89 -11.33
C ASP A 177 -8.96 -2.77 -11.53
N ALA A 178 -8.56 -1.72 -12.23
CA ALA A 178 -9.45 -0.65 -12.67
C ALA A 178 -10.08 -0.91 -14.06
N GLY A 179 -9.76 -2.05 -14.67
CA GLY A 179 -10.24 -2.44 -15.99
C GLY A 179 -9.60 -1.65 -17.13
N ASP A 180 -10.32 -1.61 -18.27
CA ASP A 180 -9.86 -0.97 -19.50
C ASP A 180 -10.17 0.53 -19.57
N THR A 181 -10.82 1.06 -18.58
CA THR A 181 -11.20 2.47 -18.53
C THR A 181 -10.05 3.31 -18.00
N LYS A 182 -9.63 4.32 -18.80
CA LYS A 182 -8.84 5.44 -18.25
C LYS A 182 -9.74 6.18 -17.25
N LEU A 183 -9.70 5.74 -16.01
CA LEU A 183 -10.40 6.43 -14.95
C LEU A 183 -9.89 7.87 -14.90
N SER A 184 -10.80 8.82 -14.87
CA SER A 184 -10.49 10.24 -14.71
C SER A 184 -10.06 10.48 -13.26
N ALA A 185 -8.83 10.08 -12.95
CA ALA A 185 -8.24 10.39 -11.66
C ALA A 185 -8.01 11.91 -11.56
N VAL A 186 -8.43 12.49 -10.45
CA VAL A 186 -8.32 13.93 -10.18
C VAL A 186 -7.36 14.11 -9.01
N VAL A 187 -6.29 14.91 -9.23
CA VAL A 187 -5.30 15.18 -8.19
C VAL A 187 -5.91 15.85 -6.97
N ASP A 188 -5.45 15.45 -5.80
CA ASP A 188 -5.64 16.20 -4.56
C ASP A 188 -4.50 17.23 -4.45
N GLU A 189 -4.83 18.51 -4.61
CA GLU A 189 -3.84 19.59 -4.57
C GLU A 189 -3.37 19.94 -3.15
N THR A 190 -3.84 19.26 -2.11
CA THR A 190 -3.45 19.52 -0.71
C THR A 190 -2.18 18.75 -0.31
N GLU A 191 -2.08 17.47 -0.67
CA GLU A 191 -0.93 16.60 -0.35
C GLU A 191 -0.15 16.16 -1.58
N ASN A 192 -0.80 16.15 -2.75
CA ASN A 192 -0.28 15.63 -3.99
C ASN A 192 -0.21 16.71 -5.08
N ARG A 193 0.88 16.71 -5.83
CA ARG A 193 1.14 17.67 -6.90
C ARG A 193 0.57 17.23 -8.24
N ALA A 194 0.66 15.93 -8.53
CA ALA A 194 0.25 15.38 -9.81
C ALA A 194 -0.15 13.90 -9.68
N LEU A 195 -1.04 13.48 -10.58
CA LEU A 195 -1.35 12.09 -10.84
C LEU A 195 -0.91 11.77 -12.27
N PHE A 196 -0.35 10.59 -12.49
CA PHE A 196 -0.03 10.12 -13.82
C PHE A 196 -0.15 8.61 -13.94
N TRP A 197 -0.51 8.16 -15.15
CA TRP A 197 -0.54 6.76 -15.50
C TRP A 197 0.72 6.41 -16.27
N ALA A 198 1.50 5.46 -15.77
CA ALA A 198 2.69 4.94 -16.43
C ALA A 198 2.85 3.45 -16.13
N SER A 199 3.45 2.70 -17.03
CA SER A 199 3.85 1.34 -16.68
C SER A 199 4.95 1.34 -15.61
N ALA A 200 5.12 0.21 -14.96
CA ALA A 200 6.20 0.07 -13.97
C ALA A 200 7.58 0.38 -14.60
N ALA A 201 7.82 -0.12 -15.81
CA ALA A 201 9.08 0.14 -16.53
C ALA A 201 9.26 1.62 -16.91
N GLU A 202 8.20 2.29 -17.38
CA GLU A 202 8.24 3.74 -17.68
C GLU A 202 8.54 4.56 -16.44
N THR A 203 7.91 4.24 -15.29
CA THR A 203 8.16 4.95 -14.02
C THR A 203 9.60 4.76 -13.56
N LEU A 204 10.16 3.56 -13.67
CA LEU A 204 11.56 3.28 -13.36
C LEU A 204 12.51 4.05 -14.29
N GLU A 205 12.19 4.16 -15.57
CA GLU A 205 12.99 4.93 -16.53
C GLU A 205 12.91 6.44 -16.24
N LEU A 206 11.74 7.00 -15.93
CA LEU A 206 11.58 8.38 -15.48
C LEU A 206 12.43 8.67 -14.23
N SER A 207 12.50 7.69 -13.30
CA SER A 207 13.35 7.82 -12.11
C SER A 207 14.84 7.81 -12.45
N LYS A 208 15.31 6.95 -13.36
CA LYS A 208 16.70 6.94 -13.83
C LYS A 208 17.09 8.26 -14.50
N GLN A 209 16.16 8.89 -15.22
CA GLN A 209 16.34 10.17 -15.87
C GLN A 209 16.24 11.36 -14.88
N GLY A 210 15.99 11.12 -13.60
CA GLY A 210 15.82 12.16 -12.57
C GLY A 210 14.55 13.00 -12.73
N LYS A 211 13.59 12.57 -13.55
CA LYS A 211 12.32 13.27 -13.77
C LYS A 211 11.33 13.09 -12.63
N VAL A 212 11.36 11.91 -12.00
CA VAL A 212 10.60 11.60 -10.79
C VAL A 212 11.53 10.96 -9.76
N LYS A 213 11.27 11.23 -8.48
CA LYS A 213 11.94 10.58 -7.37
C LYS A 213 11.13 9.33 -7.01
N VAL A 214 11.78 8.18 -6.77
CA VAL A 214 11.12 6.93 -6.36
C VAL A 214 11.88 6.36 -5.18
N ILE A 215 11.21 6.25 -4.01
CA ILE A 215 11.81 5.70 -2.79
C ILE A 215 12.02 4.18 -2.92
N PHE A 216 12.92 3.64 -2.10
CA PHE A 216 13.36 2.24 -2.18
C PHE A 216 12.20 1.22 -2.19
N PRO A 217 11.20 1.23 -1.27
CA PRO A 217 10.10 0.27 -1.31
C PRO A 217 9.28 0.35 -2.60
N THR A 218 8.98 1.56 -3.08
CA THR A 218 8.25 1.78 -4.32
C THR A 218 9.02 1.26 -5.52
N ARG A 219 10.34 1.52 -5.58
CA ARG A 219 11.22 1.04 -6.65
C ARG A 219 11.23 -0.48 -6.71
N ARG A 220 11.41 -1.16 -5.58
CA ARG A 220 11.40 -2.62 -5.52
C ARG A 220 10.06 -3.20 -5.99
N ASN A 221 8.94 -2.60 -5.56
CA ASN A 221 7.62 -3.00 -6.03
C ASN A 221 7.45 -2.77 -7.53
N LEU A 222 7.89 -1.63 -8.08
CA LEU A 222 7.85 -1.38 -9.53
C LEU A 222 8.68 -2.40 -10.31
N GLU A 223 9.89 -2.74 -9.85
CA GLU A 223 10.71 -3.77 -10.51
C GLU A 223 10.05 -5.16 -10.51
N ARG A 224 9.36 -5.51 -9.41
CA ARG A 224 8.58 -6.76 -9.35
C ARG A 224 7.35 -6.69 -10.24
N LEU A 225 6.63 -5.56 -10.27
CA LEU A 225 5.46 -5.35 -11.13
C LEU A 225 5.80 -5.33 -12.62
N ALA A 226 7.00 -4.86 -12.98
CA ALA A 226 7.48 -4.85 -14.38
C ALA A 226 7.68 -6.25 -14.99
N LEU A 227 7.59 -7.31 -14.19
CA LEU A 227 7.66 -8.70 -14.66
C LEU A 227 6.34 -9.21 -15.24
N PHE A 228 5.24 -8.45 -15.14
CA PHE A 228 3.90 -8.90 -15.50
C PHE A 228 3.28 -8.05 -16.61
N ASP A 229 2.73 -8.72 -17.60
CA ASP A 229 2.11 -8.07 -18.78
C ASP A 229 0.67 -7.60 -18.51
N ASN A 230 0.05 -8.00 -17.37
CA ASN A 230 -1.31 -7.62 -17.01
C ASN A 230 -1.60 -7.88 -15.54
N TYR A 231 -2.73 -7.34 -15.05
CA TYR A 231 -3.21 -7.54 -13.69
C TYR A 231 -3.36 -9.02 -13.31
N SER A 232 -3.98 -9.84 -14.18
CA SER A 232 -4.26 -11.24 -13.88
C SER A 232 -2.98 -12.04 -13.62
N ALA A 233 -1.90 -11.78 -14.38
CA ALA A 233 -0.60 -12.40 -14.18
C ALA A 233 0.03 -11.97 -12.83
N ALA A 234 -0.06 -10.68 -12.48
CA ALA A 234 0.42 -10.17 -11.20
C ALA A 234 -0.38 -10.75 -10.02
N ALA A 235 -1.71 -10.81 -10.13
CA ALA A 235 -2.59 -11.39 -9.11
C ALA A 235 -2.34 -12.91 -8.93
N ALA A 236 -2.17 -13.65 -10.00
CA ALA A 236 -1.81 -15.07 -9.96
C ALA A 236 -0.43 -15.29 -9.29
N HIS A 237 0.54 -14.42 -9.58
CA HIS A 237 1.82 -14.45 -8.88
C HIS A 237 1.65 -14.17 -7.38
N ALA A 238 0.86 -13.17 -7.00
CA ALA A 238 0.59 -12.84 -5.61
C ALA A 238 -0.06 -14.02 -4.84
N ALA A 239 -1.00 -14.72 -5.46
CA ALA A 239 -1.65 -15.91 -4.85
C ALA A 239 -0.66 -17.03 -4.55
N ASN A 240 0.42 -17.18 -5.34
CA ASN A 240 1.46 -18.18 -5.13
C ASN A 240 2.60 -17.71 -4.20
N HIS A 241 2.58 -16.44 -3.77
CA HIS A 241 3.60 -15.85 -2.90
C HIS A 241 2.93 -15.15 -1.71
N PRO A 242 2.57 -15.91 -0.65
CA PRO A 242 1.94 -15.35 0.53
C PRO A 242 2.75 -14.17 1.08
N VAL A 243 2.05 -13.10 1.41
CA VAL A 243 2.69 -11.87 1.90
C VAL A 243 3.36 -12.11 3.24
N ARG A 244 4.65 -11.83 3.30
CA ARG A 244 5.45 -11.72 4.50
C ARG A 244 5.99 -10.30 4.61
N THR A 245 6.11 -9.79 5.85
CA THR A 245 6.63 -8.42 6.04
C THR A 245 8.09 -8.35 5.60
N VAL A 246 8.38 -7.45 4.67
CA VAL A 246 9.74 -7.12 4.25
C VAL A 246 10.36 -6.21 5.32
N LEU A 247 11.29 -6.76 6.06
CA LEU A 247 12.14 -6.08 7.03
C LEU A 247 13.53 -5.95 6.41
N THR A 248 13.84 -4.79 5.86
CA THR A 248 15.14 -4.56 5.24
C THR A 248 16.23 -4.42 6.31
N TYR A 249 17.44 -4.84 5.99
CA TYR A 249 18.60 -4.73 6.87
C TYR A 249 19.79 -4.18 6.11
N VAL A 250 20.76 -3.65 6.85
CA VAL A 250 22.02 -3.15 6.27
C VAL A 250 23.08 -4.22 6.37
N GLU A 251 23.73 -4.51 5.25
CA GLU A 251 24.87 -5.41 5.17
C GLU A 251 26.13 -4.60 4.86
N GLU A 252 27.19 -4.83 5.63
CA GLU A 252 28.51 -4.25 5.35
C GLU A 252 29.25 -5.16 4.37
N ARG A 253 29.64 -4.60 3.22
CA ARG A 253 30.43 -5.28 2.17
C ARG A 253 31.76 -4.55 1.95
N THR A 254 32.65 -5.14 1.20
CA THR A 254 33.98 -4.58 0.91
C THR A 254 33.93 -3.22 0.19
N ASP A 255 32.84 -2.93 -0.49
CA ASP A 255 32.58 -1.71 -1.26
C ASP A 255 31.59 -0.74 -0.59
N GLY A 256 31.21 -1.01 0.66
CA GLY A 256 30.35 -0.14 1.48
C GLY A 256 29.12 -0.82 2.06
N HIS A 257 28.18 0.01 2.52
CA HIS A 257 26.92 -0.47 3.11
C HIS A 257 25.85 -0.68 2.04
N TRP A 258 25.14 -1.80 2.15
CA TRP A 258 24.09 -2.21 1.23
C TRP A 258 22.78 -2.39 1.97
N LEU A 259 21.69 -1.85 1.41
CA LEU A 259 20.34 -2.10 1.90
C LEU A 259 19.80 -3.37 1.25
N CYS A 260 19.41 -4.36 2.07
CA CYS A 260 19.07 -5.70 1.63
C CYS A 260 17.62 -6.05 1.99
N ILE A 261 16.97 -6.81 1.12
CA ILE A 261 15.68 -7.47 1.34
C ILE A 261 15.97 -8.93 1.69
N PRO A 262 15.39 -9.51 2.74
CA PRO A 262 15.51 -10.93 3.04
C PRO A 262 15.01 -11.81 1.88
N ASP A 263 15.57 -13.00 1.75
CA ASP A 263 15.18 -13.96 0.71
C ASP A 263 13.69 -14.38 0.80
N GLY A 264 13.15 -14.82 -0.33
CA GLY A 264 11.83 -15.43 -0.42
C GLY A 264 10.65 -14.46 -0.45
N HIS A 265 10.89 -13.17 -0.74
CA HIS A 265 9.84 -12.14 -0.91
C HIS A 265 9.46 -11.91 -2.38
N GLY A 266 10.06 -12.63 -3.34
CA GLY A 266 9.72 -12.56 -4.76
C GLY A 266 10.21 -11.31 -5.49
N TYR A 267 11.16 -10.55 -4.93
CA TYR A 267 11.74 -9.38 -5.59
C TYR A 267 12.90 -9.78 -6.52
N PRO A 268 12.94 -9.28 -7.77
CA PRO A 268 14.03 -9.58 -8.71
C PRO A 268 15.36 -8.91 -8.31
N VAL A 269 15.30 -7.79 -7.59
CA VAL A 269 16.45 -7.07 -7.04
C VAL A 269 16.29 -7.00 -5.52
N GLN A 270 17.22 -7.63 -4.80
CA GLN A 270 17.13 -7.79 -3.34
C GLN A 270 18.05 -6.86 -2.57
N TYR A 271 18.98 -6.19 -3.21
CA TYR A 271 19.95 -5.32 -2.55
C TYR A 271 20.35 -4.14 -3.43
N GLU A 272 20.75 -3.05 -2.77
CA GLU A 272 21.20 -1.81 -3.43
C GLU A 272 22.19 -1.09 -2.50
N PRO A 273 23.24 -0.43 -3.04
CA PRO A 273 24.12 0.42 -2.23
C PRO A 273 23.32 1.48 -1.48
N MET A 274 23.59 1.68 -0.19
CA MET A 274 22.91 2.68 0.64
C MET A 274 22.96 4.08 0.02
N SER A 275 24.09 4.42 -0.63
CA SER A 275 24.27 5.69 -1.34
C SER A 275 23.25 5.93 -2.45
N THR A 276 22.71 4.86 -3.04
CA THR A 276 21.67 4.92 -4.09
C THR A 276 20.27 4.76 -3.47
N ALA A 277 20.10 3.83 -2.54
CA ALA A 277 18.83 3.56 -1.87
C ALA A 277 18.25 4.80 -1.18
N MET A 278 19.13 5.64 -0.60
CA MET A 278 18.74 6.86 0.13
C MET A 278 18.54 8.08 -0.77
N ARG A 279 18.90 8.02 -2.05
CA ARG A 279 18.69 9.12 -3.01
C ARG A 279 17.31 9.11 -3.65
N GLY A 280 16.54 8.02 -3.45
CA GLY A 280 15.22 7.76 -4.02
C GLY A 280 14.24 8.90 -3.91
#